data_5d9873359a9ae954f3102bf515d26659
#
_entry.id   5d9873359a9ae954f3102bf515d26659
#
_cell.length_a   1.000
_cell.length_b   1.000
_cell.length_c   1.000
_cell.angle_alpha   90.00
_cell.angle_beta   90.00
_cell.angle_gamma   90.00
#
_symmetry.space_group_name_H-M   'P 1'
#
loop_
_entity.id
_entity.type
_entity.pdbx_description
1 polymer ?
#
loop_
_entity_poly.entity_id
_entity_poly.type
_entity_poly.pdbx_seq_one_letter_code
_entity_poly.pdbx_strand_id
1 'polypeptide(L)'
;MRDFSFLANKQLGDDGVNLSSVLFRLWYGGASAEMHHALEQLQDTNLLNDKTQPLPDLSAERQEILSFIQSLPEQDIQGLSFLKGPRNDVMVQLIESFGGVRRAYEAALLSDGTLRVLAIAAAMLSAPEGSLVVIEEIDNGVHPSRARHLLERIQTVAERRQLRVLLSTHNPAMLDALPDKAVPDVVFCYRDPVLGDSRLIRLGDMPDGPDLLLQDSLGHLMTTGALERFVKNRQGPQVRQEKALAWLASLQANEP
;
A
#
# COMPACT_ATOMS: atom_id res chain seq x y z
N MET A 1 -11.95 6.00 -10.99
CA MET A 1 -12.35 5.18 -9.81
C MET A 1 -13.79 5.42 -9.34
N ARG A 2 -14.36 6.60 -9.56
CA ARG A 2 -15.70 6.99 -9.03
C ARG A 2 -16.88 6.63 -9.92
N ASP A 3 -16.62 6.15 -11.13
CA ASP A 3 -17.62 5.90 -12.16
C ASP A 3 -17.89 4.41 -12.37
N PHE A 4 -18.92 4.13 -13.14
CA PHE A 4 -19.19 2.79 -13.66
C PHE A 4 -18.04 2.29 -14.54
N SER A 5 -17.71 1.02 -14.43
CA SER A 5 -16.69 0.40 -15.26
C SER A 5 -17.18 -0.89 -15.93
N PHE A 6 -16.75 -1.10 -17.18
CA PHE A 6 -17.08 -2.28 -17.96
C PHE A 6 -16.32 -3.52 -17.48
N LEU A 7 -16.94 -4.68 -17.50
CA LEU A 7 -16.37 -5.95 -17.01
C LEU A 7 -15.29 -6.57 -17.92
N ALA A 8 -14.66 -5.77 -18.78
CA ALA A 8 -13.73 -6.27 -19.80
C ALA A 8 -12.35 -6.68 -19.23
N ASN A 9 -11.85 -5.98 -18.22
CA ASN A 9 -10.48 -6.12 -17.75
C ASN A 9 -10.37 -7.01 -16.50
N LYS A 10 -9.34 -7.88 -16.50
CA LYS A 10 -9.05 -8.77 -15.34
C LYS A 10 -8.19 -8.11 -14.29
N GLN A 11 -7.40 -7.11 -14.65
CA GLN A 11 -6.44 -6.41 -13.79
C GLN A 11 -6.80 -4.94 -13.68
N LEU A 12 -6.38 -4.31 -12.59
CA LEU A 12 -6.53 -2.89 -12.40
C LEU A 12 -5.68 -2.12 -13.42
N GLY A 13 -6.28 -1.14 -14.10
CA GLY A 13 -5.56 -0.21 -14.95
C GLY A 13 -4.81 0.84 -14.14
N ASP A 14 -3.80 1.46 -14.72
CA ASP A 14 -2.91 2.42 -14.06
C ASP A 14 -3.67 3.66 -13.54
N ASP A 15 -4.75 4.04 -14.21
CA ASP A 15 -5.63 5.15 -13.84
C ASP A 15 -6.75 4.75 -12.85
N GLY A 16 -6.91 3.46 -12.57
CA GLY A 16 -7.94 2.91 -11.70
C GLY A 16 -9.38 3.08 -12.20
N VAL A 17 -9.60 3.47 -13.46
CA VAL A 17 -10.96 3.67 -14.04
C VAL A 17 -11.79 2.40 -13.95
N ASN A 18 -11.17 1.23 -14.06
CA ASN A 18 -11.83 -0.07 -13.99
C ASN A 18 -11.91 -0.70 -12.60
N LEU A 19 -11.71 0.10 -11.52
CA LEU A 19 -11.70 -0.39 -10.14
C LEU A 19 -12.95 -1.21 -9.80
N SER A 20 -14.13 -0.68 -10.11
CA SER A 20 -15.40 -1.33 -9.79
C SER A 20 -15.53 -2.70 -10.46
N SER A 21 -15.09 -2.85 -11.71
CA SER A 21 -15.14 -4.12 -12.43
C SER A 21 -14.15 -5.15 -11.91
N VAL A 22 -12.94 -4.71 -11.51
CA VAL A 22 -11.95 -5.62 -10.92
C VAL A 22 -12.41 -6.10 -9.55
N LEU A 23 -12.91 -5.20 -8.69
CA LEU A 23 -13.49 -5.56 -7.40
C LEU A 23 -14.70 -6.49 -7.54
N PHE A 24 -15.57 -6.23 -8.52
CA PHE A 24 -16.71 -7.10 -8.80
C PHE A 24 -16.24 -8.53 -9.13
N ARG A 25 -15.25 -8.65 -9.98
CA ARG A 25 -14.67 -9.94 -10.38
C ARG A 25 -14.02 -10.67 -9.18
N LEU A 26 -13.27 -9.96 -8.36
CA LEU A 26 -12.66 -10.52 -7.14
C LEU A 26 -13.73 -10.93 -6.11
N TRP A 27 -14.84 -10.21 -6.05
CA TRP A 27 -15.92 -10.43 -5.07
C TRP A 27 -16.82 -11.62 -5.42
N TYR A 28 -17.11 -11.83 -6.72
CA TYR A 28 -18.04 -12.86 -7.18
C TYR A 28 -17.35 -14.05 -7.88
N GLY A 29 -16.03 -14.08 -7.92
CA GLY A 29 -15.28 -15.10 -8.63
C GLY A 29 -14.99 -14.73 -10.08
N GLY A 30 -13.89 -15.27 -10.62
CA GLY A 30 -13.41 -14.92 -11.97
C GLY A 30 -14.09 -15.67 -13.10
N ALA A 31 -14.95 -16.64 -12.82
CA ALA A 31 -15.62 -17.43 -13.85
C ALA A 31 -16.77 -16.64 -14.53
N SER A 32 -16.82 -16.69 -15.86
CA SER A 32 -17.78 -15.92 -16.64
C SER A 32 -19.23 -16.23 -16.27
N ALA A 33 -19.57 -17.50 -15.98
CA ALA A 33 -20.90 -17.91 -15.58
C ALA A 33 -21.32 -17.33 -14.23
N GLU A 34 -20.43 -17.32 -13.24
CA GLU A 34 -20.69 -16.77 -11.90
C GLU A 34 -20.91 -15.25 -11.96
N MET A 35 -20.12 -14.56 -12.78
CA MET A 35 -20.27 -13.13 -12.98
C MET A 35 -21.60 -12.76 -13.68
N HIS A 36 -22.02 -13.54 -14.69
CA HIS A 36 -23.30 -13.31 -15.33
C HIS A 36 -24.46 -13.50 -14.38
N HIS A 37 -24.43 -14.57 -13.58
CA HIS A 37 -25.44 -14.83 -12.57
C HIS A 37 -25.48 -13.72 -11.51
N ALA A 38 -24.31 -13.27 -11.02
CA ALA A 38 -24.23 -12.16 -10.09
C ALA A 38 -24.79 -10.85 -10.69
N LEU A 39 -24.48 -10.58 -11.96
CA LEU A 39 -25.02 -9.41 -12.67
C LEU A 39 -26.55 -9.43 -12.82
N GLU A 40 -27.13 -10.61 -13.04
CA GLU A 40 -28.58 -10.76 -13.12
C GLU A 40 -29.23 -10.51 -11.75
N GLN A 41 -28.61 -11.00 -10.67
CA GLN A 41 -29.10 -10.78 -9.30
C GLN A 41 -29.02 -9.32 -8.85
N LEU A 42 -28.11 -8.51 -9.41
CA LEU A 42 -28.01 -7.07 -9.07
C LEU A 42 -29.21 -6.23 -9.59
N GLN A 43 -30.10 -6.79 -10.39
CA GLN A 43 -31.28 -6.09 -10.87
C GLN A 43 -32.32 -5.78 -9.77
N ASP A 44 -32.24 -6.47 -8.64
CA ASP A 44 -33.17 -6.33 -7.50
C ASP A 44 -32.57 -5.48 -6.36
N THR A 45 -31.93 -4.38 -6.69
CA THR A 45 -31.20 -3.50 -5.73
C THR A 45 -32.06 -2.87 -4.64
N ASN A 46 -33.34 -3.12 -4.56
CA ASN A 46 -34.16 -2.79 -3.41
C ASN A 46 -33.90 -3.70 -2.17
N LEU A 47 -33.11 -4.76 -2.31
CA LEU A 47 -32.82 -5.71 -1.23
C LEU A 47 -31.85 -5.16 -0.16
N LEU A 48 -31.07 -4.12 -0.47
CA LEU A 48 -30.13 -3.52 0.52
C LEU A 48 -30.83 -2.67 1.58
N ASN A 49 -32.11 -2.33 1.40
CA ASN A 49 -32.93 -1.67 2.41
C ASN A 49 -33.54 -2.64 3.44
N ASP A 50 -33.42 -3.94 3.23
CA ASP A 50 -33.87 -4.93 4.20
C ASP A 50 -32.81 -5.13 5.32
N LYS A 51 -33.06 -4.47 6.44
CA LYS A 51 -32.20 -4.45 7.63
C LYS A 51 -32.01 -5.82 8.29
N THR A 52 -32.72 -6.85 7.84
CA THR A 52 -32.85 -8.15 8.51
C THR A 52 -32.09 -9.28 7.82
N GLN A 53 -31.63 -9.12 6.57
CA GLN A 53 -30.91 -10.19 5.91
C GLN A 53 -29.47 -10.30 6.43
N PRO A 54 -29.04 -11.50 6.84
CA PRO A 54 -27.64 -11.73 7.17
C PRO A 54 -26.77 -11.48 5.92
N LEU A 55 -25.60 -10.87 6.11
CA LEU A 55 -24.61 -10.82 5.05
C LEU A 55 -24.26 -12.26 4.65
N PRO A 56 -24.11 -12.56 3.36
CA PRO A 56 -23.69 -13.88 2.92
C PRO A 56 -22.34 -14.23 3.57
N ASP A 57 -22.15 -15.50 3.90
CA ASP A 57 -20.87 -15.99 4.38
C ASP A 57 -19.76 -15.52 3.46
N LEU A 58 -18.78 -14.84 4.04
CA LEU A 58 -17.68 -14.26 3.27
C LEU A 58 -16.71 -15.36 2.89
N SER A 59 -16.54 -15.59 1.60
CA SER A 59 -15.43 -16.40 1.08
C SER A 59 -14.09 -15.84 1.53
N ALA A 60 -13.03 -16.67 1.47
CA ALA A 60 -11.67 -16.22 1.82
C ALA A 60 -11.23 -14.99 1.01
N GLU A 61 -11.58 -14.95 -0.27
CA GLU A 61 -11.27 -13.82 -1.17
C GLU A 61 -11.97 -12.53 -0.74
N ARG A 62 -13.24 -12.61 -0.34
CA ARG A 62 -14.02 -11.46 0.16
C ARG A 62 -13.45 -10.96 1.48
N GLN A 63 -13.11 -11.86 2.39
CA GLN A 63 -12.47 -11.51 3.66
C GLN A 63 -11.13 -10.83 3.41
N GLU A 64 -10.39 -11.24 2.40
CA GLU A 64 -9.12 -10.64 2.07
C GLU A 64 -9.26 -9.21 1.57
N ILE A 65 -10.21 -8.93 0.66
CA ILE A 65 -10.51 -7.55 0.24
C ILE A 65 -10.90 -6.71 1.45
N LEU A 66 -11.80 -7.20 2.30
CA LEU A 66 -12.23 -6.48 3.51
C LEU A 66 -11.08 -6.20 4.47
N SER A 67 -10.10 -7.11 4.57
CA SER A 67 -8.94 -6.91 5.44
C SER A 67 -8.09 -5.70 5.08
N PHE A 68 -8.05 -5.29 3.81
CA PHE A 68 -7.43 -4.03 3.41
C PHE A 68 -8.26 -2.83 3.86
N ILE A 69 -9.59 -2.91 3.69
CA ILE A 69 -10.50 -1.80 4.01
C ILE A 69 -10.60 -1.58 5.52
N GLN A 70 -10.46 -2.63 6.32
CA GLN A 70 -10.41 -2.53 7.79
C GLN A 70 -9.25 -1.66 8.30
N SER A 71 -8.30 -1.32 7.44
CA SER A 71 -7.28 -0.31 7.72
C SER A 71 -7.82 1.13 7.72
N LEU A 72 -9.06 1.36 7.26
CA LEU A 72 -9.68 2.69 7.22
C LEU A 72 -10.21 3.11 8.59
N PRO A 73 -10.32 4.43 8.87
CA PRO A 73 -10.80 4.95 10.15
C PRO A 73 -12.26 4.57 10.46
N GLU A 74 -13.08 4.49 9.45
CA GLU A 74 -14.49 4.12 9.54
C GLU A 74 -14.58 2.62 9.85
N GLN A 75 -15.01 2.28 11.05
CA GLN A 75 -14.80 0.94 11.61
C GLN A 75 -15.92 -0.05 11.32
N ASP A 76 -17.04 0.41 10.78
CA ASP A 76 -18.23 -0.43 10.60
C ASP A 76 -18.43 -0.90 9.16
N ILE A 77 -17.32 -1.03 8.39
CA ILE A 77 -17.37 -1.56 7.02
C ILE A 77 -17.63 -3.06 7.07
N GLN A 78 -18.77 -3.47 6.53
CA GLN A 78 -19.25 -4.86 6.56
C GLN A 78 -19.05 -5.59 5.24
N GLY A 79 -18.90 -4.88 4.11
CA GLY A 79 -18.77 -5.53 2.83
C GLY A 79 -18.77 -4.57 1.64
N LEU A 80 -18.77 -5.17 0.47
CA LEU A 80 -18.99 -4.50 -0.80
C LEU A 80 -20.30 -4.95 -1.40
N SER A 81 -20.96 -4.05 -2.10
CA SER A 81 -22.04 -4.32 -3.05
C SER A 81 -21.77 -3.61 -4.36
N PHE A 82 -22.61 -3.84 -5.33
CA PHE A 82 -22.39 -3.28 -6.67
C PHE A 82 -23.72 -2.82 -7.27
N LEU A 83 -23.70 -1.67 -7.91
CA LEU A 83 -24.79 -1.22 -8.77
C LEU A 83 -24.52 -1.67 -10.20
N LYS A 84 -25.57 -2.11 -10.89
CA LYS A 84 -25.52 -2.40 -12.31
C LYS A 84 -26.00 -1.19 -13.10
N GLY A 85 -25.15 -0.72 -14.00
CA GLY A 85 -25.53 0.32 -14.94
C GLY A 85 -26.20 -0.22 -16.21
N PRO A 86 -26.78 0.66 -17.04
CA PRO A 86 -27.60 0.30 -18.19
C PRO A 86 -26.82 -0.40 -19.33
N ARG A 87 -25.48 -0.34 -19.30
CA ARG A 87 -24.60 -0.93 -20.32
C ARG A 87 -23.88 -2.20 -19.84
N ASN A 88 -24.43 -2.89 -18.82
CA ASN A 88 -23.76 -3.98 -18.12
C ASN A 88 -22.40 -3.57 -17.51
N ASP A 89 -22.25 -2.32 -17.18
CA ASP A 89 -21.20 -1.77 -16.37
C ASP A 89 -21.58 -1.84 -14.88
N VAL A 90 -20.59 -1.76 -14.01
CA VAL A 90 -20.80 -1.86 -12.56
C VAL A 90 -20.13 -0.71 -11.82
N MET A 91 -20.72 -0.29 -10.69
CA MET A 91 -20.15 0.63 -9.73
C MET A 91 -20.10 -0.02 -8.35
N VAL A 92 -18.93 0.00 -7.73
CA VAL A 92 -18.76 -0.52 -6.36
C VAL A 92 -19.45 0.40 -5.35
N GLN A 93 -20.07 -0.22 -4.35
CA GLN A 93 -20.60 0.43 -3.16
C GLN A 93 -19.95 -0.19 -1.92
N LEU A 94 -19.68 0.64 -0.92
CA LEU A 94 -19.22 0.22 0.39
C LEU A 94 -20.42 0.09 1.34
N ILE A 95 -20.53 -1.07 2.01
CA ILE A 95 -21.59 -1.31 3.01
C ILE A 95 -21.02 -0.98 4.38
N GLU A 96 -21.59 0.02 5.01
CA GLU A 96 -21.27 0.46 6.36
C GLU A 96 -22.46 0.24 7.32
N SER A 97 -22.17 0.04 8.61
CA SER A 97 -23.19 -0.06 9.64
C SER A 97 -22.97 0.97 10.74
N PHE A 98 -23.94 1.84 10.96
CA PHE A 98 -23.93 2.79 12.06
C PHE A 98 -25.20 2.63 12.90
N GLY A 99 -25.03 2.43 14.21
CA GLY A 99 -26.16 2.28 15.13
C GLY A 99 -27.10 1.11 14.76
N GLY A 100 -26.56 0.03 14.16
CA GLY A 100 -27.33 -1.10 13.68
C GLY A 100 -28.06 -0.88 12.36
N VAL A 101 -27.86 0.28 11.70
CA VAL A 101 -28.44 0.59 10.38
C VAL A 101 -27.37 0.44 9.32
N ARG A 102 -27.61 -0.47 8.37
CA ARG A 102 -26.73 -0.65 7.20
C ARG A 102 -27.05 0.39 6.13
N ARG A 103 -26.00 0.90 5.50
CA ARG A 103 -26.09 1.80 4.33
C ARG A 103 -25.05 1.43 3.31
N ALA A 104 -25.41 1.51 2.04
CA ALA A 104 -24.49 1.36 0.93
C ALA A 104 -24.14 2.74 0.38
N TYR A 105 -22.84 3.04 0.31
CA TYR A 105 -22.32 4.29 -0.24
C TYR A 105 -21.63 4.02 -1.57
N GLU A 106 -22.06 4.71 -2.60
CA GLU A 106 -21.51 4.61 -3.95
C GLU A 106 -20.06 5.12 -4.00
N ALA A 107 -19.27 4.56 -4.90
CA ALA A 107 -17.89 4.99 -5.10
C ALA A 107 -17.75 6.51 -5.30
N ALA A 108 -18.73 7.14 -5.93
CA ALA A 108 -18.77 8.59 -6.12
C ALA A 108 -18.77 9.40 -4.81
N LEU A 109 -19.29 8.81 -3.73
CA LEU A 109 -19.40 9.43 -2.40
C LEU A 109 -18.24 9.06 -1.45
N LEU A 110 -17.42 8.10 -1.81
CA LEU A 110 -16.29 7.66 -0.99
C LEU A 110 -15.14 8.67 -1.01
N SER A 111 -14.38 8.71 0.08
CA SER A 111 -13.16 9.52 0.15
C SER A 111 -12.09 9.00 -0.82
N ASP A 112 -11.16 9.87 -1.22
CA ASP A 112 -10.04 9.46 -2.07
C ASP A 112 -9.17 8.40 -1.38
N GLY A 113 -8.99 8.51 -0.05
CA GLY A 113 -8.27 7.51 0.73
C GLY A 113 -8.94 6.14 0.71
N THR A 114 -10.27 6.09 0.85
CA THR A 114 -11.05 4.85 0.76
C THR A 114 -10.89 4.20 -0.61
N LEU A 115 -11.07 4.99 -1.68
CA LEU A 115 -10.92 4.51 -3.05
C LEU A 115 -9.50 4.01 -3.33
N ARG A 116 -8.49 4.69 -2.75
CA ARG A 116 -7.09 4.30 -2.92
C ARG A 116 -6.79 2.97 -2.23
N VAL A 117 -7.26 2.75 -1.01
CA VAL A 117 -7.09 1.45 -0.32
C VAL A 117 -7.80 0.33 -1.09
N LEU A 118 -8.99 0.59 -1.63
CA LEU A 118 -9.68 -0.35 -2.52
C LEU A 118 -8.89 -0.65 -3.80
N ALA A 119 -8.26 0.37 -4.39
CA ALA A 119 -7.41 0.22 -5.57
C ALA A 119 -6.14 -0.59 -5.26
N ILE A 120 -5.50 -0.36 -4.11
CA ILE A 120 -4.36 -1.15 -3.65
C ILE A 120 -4.78 -2.63 -3.46
N ALA A 121 -5.90 -2.88 -2.79
CA ALA A 121 -6.43 -4.23 -2.64
C ALA A 121 -6.68 -4.90 -4.00
N ALA A 122 -7.35 -4.19 -4.92
CA ALA A 122 -7.61 -4.68 -6.26
C ALA A 122 -6.33 -4.98 -7.05
N ALA A 123 -5.32 -4.09 -7.00
CA ALA A 123 -4.03 -4.29 -7.66
C ALA A 123 -3.31 -5.54 -7.10
N MET A 124 -3.19 -5.63 -5.77
CA MET A 124 -2.50 -6.73 -5.11
C MET A 124 -3.17 -8.09 -5.34
N LEU A 125 -4.51 -8.12 -5.36
CA LEU A 125 -5.27 -9.36 -5.49
C LEU A 125 -5.51 -9.80 -6.94
N SER A 126 -5.52 -8.87 -7.91
CA SER A 126 -5.70 -9.18 -9.32
C SER A 126 -4.40 -9.36 -10.10
N ALA A 127 -3.27 -8.92 -9.57
CA ALA A 127 -1.98 -9.07 -10.22
C ALA A 127 -1.63 -10.56 -10.44
N PRO A 128 -1.01 -10.95 -11.55
CA PRO A 128 -0.51 -12.31 -11.73
C PRO A 128 0.53 -12.68 -10.67
N GLU A 129 0.54 -13.93 -10.23
CA GLU A 129 1.58 -14.41 -9.31
C GLU A 129 2.98 -14.20 -9.88
N GLY A 130 3.92 -13.83 -9.02
CA GLY A 130 5.31 -13.55 -9.41
C GLY A 130 5.53 -12.21 -10.11
N SER A 131 4.47 -11.42 -10.38
CA SER A 131 4.60 -10.13 -11.06
C SER A 131 5.09 -9.00 -10.15
N LEU A 132 5.37 -7.84 -10.74
CA LEU A 132 5.71 -6.60 -10.04
C LEU A 132 4.46 -5.72 -9.93
N VAL A 133 4.16 -5.25 -8.73
CA VAL A 133 3.15 -4.23 -8.46
C VAL A 133 3.86 -2.94 -8.02
N VAL A 134 3.57 -1.83 -8.69
CA VAL A 134 4.13 -0.51 -8.36
C VAL A 134 3.01 0.35 -7.79
N ILE A 135 3.24 0.94 -6.62
CA ILE A 135 2.29 1.83 -5.94
C ILE A 135 3.02 3.13 -5.62
N GLU A 136 2.68 4.18 -6.34
CA GLU A 136 3.25 5.52 -6.10
C GLU A 136 2.50 6.23 -4.97
N GLU A 137 3.25 6.99 -4.15
CA GLU A 137 2.72 7.83 -3.08
C GLU A 137 1.67 7.11 -2.21
N ILE A 138 2.05 5.97 -1.65
CA ILE A 138 1.14 5.09 -0.88
C ILE A 138 0.46 5.81 0.28
N ASP A 139 1.05 6.89 0.77
CA ASP A 139 0.56 7.71 1.87
C ASP A 139 -0.62 8.64 1.50
N ASN A 140 -0.88 8.86 0.21
CA ASN A 140 -1.96 9.75 -0.22
C ASN A 140 -3.33 9.24 0.26
N GLY A 141 -3.97 10.02 1.15
CA GLY A 141 -5.29 9.71 1.70
C GLY A 141 -5.31 8.60 2.76
N VAL A 142 -4.15 8.04 3.13
CA VAL A 142 -4.03 7.06 4.20
C VAL A 142 -3.67 7.75 5.52
N HIS A 143 -4.53 7.60 6.53
CA HIS A 143 -4.24 8.15 7.84
C HIS A 143 -3.02 7.46 8.47
N PRO A 144 -2.05 8.21 9.07
CA PRO A 144 -0.82 7.63 9.63
C PRO A 144 -1.04 6.46 10.59
N SER A 145 -2.11 6.51 11.41
CA SER A 145 -2.43 5.43 12.35
C SER A 145 -2.78 4.10 11.67
N ARG A 146 -3.05 4.10 10.37
CA ARG A 146 -3.41 2.91 9.58
C ARG A 146 -2.27 2.43 8.68
N ALA A 147 -1.21 3.20 8.59
CA ALA A 147 -0.06 2.91 7.73
C ALA A 147 0.51 1.51 7.99
N ARG A 148 0.76 1.17 9.26
CA ARG A 148 1.29 -0.14 9.66
C ARG A 148 0.40 -1.29 9.19
N HIS A 149 -0.89 -1.22 9.46
CA HIS A 149 -1.83 -2.27 9.07
C HIS A 149 -1.86 -2.46 7.54
N LEU A 150 -1.92 -1.36 6.78
CA LEU A 150 -1.90 -1.41 5.32
C LEU A 150 -0.62 -2.06 4.79
N LEU A 151 0.54 -1.65 5.30
CA LEU A 151 1.84 -2.20 4.89
C LEU A 151 1.98 -3.69 5.25
N GLU A 152 1.53 -4.10 6.43
CA GLU A 152 1.50 -5.51 6.84
C GLU A 152 0.59 -6.36 5.94
N ARG A 153 -0.57 -5.81 5.52
CA ARG A 153 -1.47 -6.49 4.57
C ARG A 153 -0.83 -6.64 3.20
N ILE A 154 -0.21 -5.57 2.68
CA ILE A 154 0.54 -5.61 1.41
C ILE A 154 1.64 -6.67 1.49
N GLN A 155 2.44 -6.68 2.55
CA GLN A 155 3.50 -7.68 2.74
C GLN A 155 2.95 -9.10 2.76
N THR A 156 1.90 -9.36 3.55
CA THR A 156 1.28 -10.69 3.66
C THR A 156 0.80 -11.21 2.31
N VAL A 157 0.14 -10.36 1.52
CA VAL A 157 -0.35 -10.73 0.19
C VAL A 157 0.80 -10.91 -0.79
N ALA A 158 1.82 -10.04 -0.74
CA ALA A 158 2.99 -10.14 -1.59
C ALA A 158 3.76 -11.45 -1.35
N GLU A 159 4.02 -11.80 -0.09
CA GLU A 159 4.70 -13.06 0.28
C GLU A 159 3.91 -14.28 -0.21
N ARG A 160 2.59 -14.32 0.06
CA ARG A 160 1.75 -15.44 -0.33
C ARG A 160 1.64 -15.63 -1.85
N ARG A 161 1.51 -14.54 -2.60
CA ARG A 161 1.35 -14.55 -4.05
C ARG A 161 2.67 -14.38 -4.81
N GLN A 162 3.79 -14.37 -4.09
CA GLN A 162 5.13 -14.19 -4.64
C GLN A 162 5.28 -12.90 -5.48
N LEU A 163 4.53 -11.86 -5.12
CA LEU A 163 4.59 -10.57 -5.81
C LEU A 163 5.86 -9.82 -5.38
N ARG A 164 6.44 -9.08 -6.32
CA ARG A 164 7.40 -8.04 -6.03
C ARG A 164 6.64 -6.73 -5.93
N VAL A 165 6.89 -5.94 -4.88
CA VAL A 165 6.17 -4.70 -4.66
C VAL A 165 7.18 -3.55 -4.56
N LEU A 166 6.95 -2.50 -5.35
CA LEU A 166 7.68 -1.25 -5.25
C LEU A 166 6.73 -0.16 -4.77
N LEU A 167 7.05 0.42 -3.63
CA LEU A 167 6.27 1.51 -3.03
C LEU A 167 7.09 2.79 -3.05
N SER A 168 6.48 3.92 -3.34
CA SER A 168 7.09 5.22 -3.07
C SER A 168 6.29 6.00 -2.02
N THR A 169 7.00 6.75 -1.19
CA THR A 169 6.41 7.65 -0.19
C THR A 169 7.38 8.78 0.13
N HIS A 170 6.84 9.91 0.50
CA HIS A 170 7.58 11.03 1.10
C HIS A 170 7.14 11.30 2.55
N ASN A 171 6.31 10.43 3.14
CA ASN A 171 5.73 10.60 4.46
C ASN A 171 6.54 9.84 5.52
N PRO A 172 7.14 10.55 6.50
CA PRO A 172 7.90 9.92 7.58
C PRO A 172 7.12 8.87 8.37
N ALA A 173 5.81 9.09 8.58
CA ALA A 173 4.97 8.13 9.30
C ALA A 173 4.81 6.79 8.58
N MET A 174 4.90 6.77 7.24
CA MET A 174 4.93 5.52 6.48
C MET A 174 6.24 4.77 6.69
N LEU A 175 7.36 5.49 6.80
CA LEU A 175 8.66 4.87 7.08
C LEU A 175 8.70 4.25 8.48
N ASP A 176 8.12 4.94 9.49
CA ASP A 176 8.03 4.42 10.86
C ASP A 176 7.03 3.26 11.01
N ALA A 177 6.12 3.14 10.05
CA ALA A 177 5.14 2.05 10.00
C ALA A 177 5.63 0.82 9.24
N LEU A 178 6.82 0.86 8.62
CA LEU A 178 7.36 -0.26 7.84
C LEU A 178 7.53 -1.50 8.73
N PRO A 179 7.17 -2.69 8.24
CA PRO A 179 7.57 -3.94 8.86
C PRO A 179 9.11 -4.07 8.92
N ASP A 180 9.64 -4.57 10.03
CA ASP A 180 11.10 -4.65 10.26
C ASP A 180 11.85 -5.36 9.13
N LYS A 181 11.25 -6.39 8.55
CA LYS A 181 11.80 -7.13 7.42
C LYS A 181 11.98 -6.29 6.15
N ALA A 182 11.19 -5.22 5.98
CA ALA A 182 11.23 -4.36 4.81
C ALA A 182 12.23 -3.19 4.97
N VAL A 183 12.66 -2.89 6.19
CA VAL A 183 13.58 -1.77 6.46
C VAL A 183 14.89 -1.86 5.67
N PRO A 184 15.56 -3.03 5.55
CA PRO A 184 16.77 -3.15 4.74
C PRO A 184 16.56 -2.87 3.24
N ASP A 185 15.31 -3.01 2.74
CA ASP A 185 14.96 -2.81 1.34
C ASP A 185 14.60 -1.37 1.00
N VAL A 186 14.58 -0.48 2.00
CA VAL A 186 14.33 0.95 1.77
C VAL A 186 15.44 1.53 0.89
N VAL A 187 15.04 2.15 -0.21
CA VAL A 187 15.92 2.87 -1.13
C VAL A 187 15.71 4.36 -0.94
N PHE A 188 16.78 5.03 -0.55
CA PHE A 188 16.78 6.48 -0.39
C PHE A 188 17.31 7.16 -1.65
N CYS A 189 16.53 8.11 -2.19
CA CYS A 189 16.92 8.93 -3.32
C CYS A 189 17.47 10.28 -2.82
N TYR A 190 18.67 10.65 -3.22
CA TYR A 190 19.28 11.91 -2.84
C TYR A 190 20.03 12.55 -4.02
N ARG A 191 20.33 13.84 -3.90
CA ARG A 191 21.15 14.56 -4.86
C ARG A 191 22.60 14.54 -4.41
N ASP A 192 23.49 14.07 -5.30
CA ASP A 192 24.92 14.10 -5.05
C ASP A 192 25.39 15.55 -4.87
N PRO A 193 26.08 15.90 -3.75
CA PRO A 193 26.47 17.28 -3.49
C PRO A 193 27.60 17.80 -4.40
N VAL A 194 28.35 16.91 -5.05
CA VAL A 194 29.48 17.27 -5.90
C VAL A 194 29.08 17.27 -7.39
N LEU A 195 28.43 16.19 -7.84
CA LEU A 195 28.09 16.01 -9.25
C LEU A 195 26.71 16.57 -9.59
N GLY A 196 25.83 16.75 -8.61
CA GLY A 196 24.49 17.29 -8.80
C GLY A 196 23.50 16.34 -9.44
N ASP A 197 23.88 15.08 -9.68
CA ASP A 197 23.02 14.03 -10.21
C ASP A 197 22.19 13.34 -9.08
N SER A 198 21.12 12.66 -9.48
CA SER A 198 20.33 11.86 -8.55
C SER A 198 21.00 10.52 -8.29
N ARG A 199 21.07 10.14 -7.04
CA ARG A 199 21.63 8.88 -6.57
C ARG A 199 20.59 8.09 -5.77
N LEU A 200 20.71 6.78 -5.85
CA LEU A 200 19.93 5.84 -5.07
C LEU A 200 20.86 5.05 -4.16
N ILE A 201 20.44 4.83 -2.93
CA ILE A 201 21.14 3.97 -1.98
C ILE A 201 20.14 3.13 -1.20
N ARG A 202 20.38 1.83 -1.14
CA ARG A 202 19.59 0.90 -0.34
C ARG A 202 20.15 0.84 1.08
N LEU A 203 19.29 0.93 2.09
CA LEU A 203 19.70 0.90 3.50
C LEU A 203 20.48 -0.37 3.86
N GLY A 204 20.04 -1.53 3.37
CA GLY A 204 20.71 -2.81 3.62
C GLY A 204 22.12 -2.93 3.02
N ASP A 205 22.44 -2.07 2.03
CA ASP A 205 23.78 -2.05 1.40
C ASP A 205 24.73 -1.07 2.13
N MET A 206 24.25 -0.41 3.19
CA MET A 206 25.03 0.54 3.96
C MET A 206 25.66 -0.18 5.17
N PRO A 207 26.99 -0.31 5.25
CA PRO A 207 27.65 -0.94 6.41
C PRO A 207 27.31 -0.29 7.74
N ASP A 208 27.12 1.03 7.74
CA ASP A 208 26.78 1.83 8.93
C ASP A 208 25.26 2.06 9.05
N GLY A 209 24.44 1.41 8.22
CA GLY A 209 22.97 1.49 8.26
C GLY A 209 22.38 1.08 9.61
N PRO A 210 22.80 -0.05 10.19
CA PRO A 210 22.35 -0.45 11.53
C PRO A 210 22.64 0.60 12.59
N ASP A 211 23.83 1.22 12.60
CA ASP A 211 24.20 2.24 13.58
C ASP A 211 23.32 3.50 13.47
N LEU A 212 22.91 3.84 12.24
CA LEU A 212 21.98 4.93 11.99
C LEU A 212 20.58 4.64 12.58
N LEU A 213 20.09 3.43 12.38
CA LEU A 213 18.77 2.99 12.88
C LEU A 213 18.73 2.82 14.41
N LEU A 214 19.87 2.65 15.06
CA LEU A 214 19.97 2.66 16.52
C LEU A 214 19.83 4.07 17.13
N GLN A 215 20.03 5.12 16.33
CA GLN A 215 19.96 6.50 16.83
C GLN A 215 18.52 6.99 16.97
N ASP A 216 17.65 6.65 16.00
CA ASP A 216 16.26 7.08 16.02
C ASP A 216 15.43 6.30 14.97
N SER A 217 14.11 6.55 14.95
CA SER A 217 13.22 6.00 13.94
C SER A 217 13.54 6.53 12.55
N LEU A 218 13.24 5.74 11.52
CA LEU A 218 13.54 6.09 10.13
C LEU A 218 12.82 7.36 9.67
N GLY A 219 11.56 7.55 10.09
CA GLY A 219 10.79 8.75 9.79
C GLY A 219 11.35 9.98 10.50
N HIS A 220 11.83 9.86 11.73
CA HIS A 220 12.48 10.96 12.43
C HIS A 220 13.82 11.34 11.78
N LEU A 221 14.63 10.36 11.41
CA LEU A 221 15.88 10.58 10.67
C LEU A 221 15.64 11.28 9.32
N MET A 222 14.54 10.96 8.64
CA MET A 222 14.13 11.65 7.42
C MET A 222 13.70 13.09 7.72
N THR A 223 12.82 13.31 8.70
CA THR A 223 12.26 14.63 9.04
C THR A 223 13.33 15.62 9.49
N THR A 224 14.31 15.17 10.25
CA THR A 224 15.44 15.99 10.72
C THR A 224 16.52 16.20 9.67
N GLY A 225 16.42 15.53 8.52
CA GLY A 225 17.46 15.51 7.50
C GLY A 225 18.73 14.77 7.92
N ALA A 226 18.69 14.01 9.02
CA ALA A 226 19.83 13.23 9.50
C ALA A 226 20.20 12.13 8.49
N LEU A 227 19.20 11.45 7.94
CA LEU A 227 19.39 10.44 6.89
C LEU A 227 20.08 11.03 5.66
N GLU A 228 19.61 12.18 5.18
CA GLU A 228 20.20 12.85 4.01
C GLU A 228 21.65 13.30 4.29
N ARG A 229 21.91 13.92 5.46
CA ARG A 229 23.28 14.30 5.87
C ARG A 229 24.19 13.09 5.98
N PHE A 230 23.71 12.00 6.56
CA PHE A 230 24.47 10.76 6.67
C PHE A 230 24.87 10.21 5.30
N VAL A 231 23.92 10.14 4.36
CA VAL A 231 24.18 9.63 3.01
C VAL A 231 25.12 10.55 2.22
N LYS A 232 24.93 11.88 2.27
CA LYS A 232 25.76 12.86 1.56
C LYS A 232 27.19 12.97 2.11
N ASN A 233 27.37 12.79 3.43
CA ASN A 233 28.68 12.88 4.09
C ASN A 233 29.38 11.53 4.18
N ARG A 234 28.83 10.49 3.57
CA ARG A 234 29.38 9.15 3.61
C ARG A 234 30.77 9.11 2.96
N GLN A 235 31.78 8.89 3.78
CA GLN A 235 33.15 8.69 3.29
C GLN A 235 33.28 7.27 2.77
N GLY A 236 33.89 7.14 1.58
CA GLY A 236 34.21 5.83 1.01
C GLY A 236 35.04 4.97 1.97
N PRO A 237 35.00 3.63 1.87
CA PRO A 237 35.76 2.71 2.73
C PRO A 237 37.26 3.07 2.82
N GLN A 238 37.84 3.52 1.71
CA GLN A 238 39.26 3.94 1.62
C GLN A 238 39.55 5.16 2.48
N VAL A 239 38.70 6.21 2.40
CA VAL A 239 38.88 7.45 3.20
C VAL A 239 38.69 7.18 4.70
N ARG A 240 37.80 6.25 5.07
CA ARG A 240 37.65 5.81 6.47
C ARG A 240 38.88 5.07 6.96
N GLN A 241 39.43 4.18 6.16
CA GLN A 241 40.64 3.45 6.47
C GLN A 241 41.84 4.39 6.63
N GLU A 242 42.02 5.35 5.72
CA GLU A 242 43.06 6.38 5.81
C GLU A 242 42.93 7.23 7.09
N LYS A 243 41.71 7.67 7.43
CA LYS A 243 41.48 8.42 8.68
C LYS A 243 41.71 7.59 9.92
N ALA A 244 41.32 6.31 9.94
CA ALA A 244 41.59 5.40 11.06
C ALA A 244 43.07 5.16 11.24
N LEU A 245 43.81 4.96 10.13
CA LEU A 245 45.28 4.81 10.20
C LEU A 245 45.95 6.11 10.64
N ALA A 246 45.52 7.29 10.17
CA ALA A 246 46.06 8.57 10.58
C ALA A 246 45.79 8.83 12.09
N TRP A 247 44.58 8.46 12.55
CA TRP A 247 44.26 8.57 14.01
C TRP A 247 45.10 7.63 14.86
N LEU A 248 45.30 6.36 14.47
CA LEU A 248 46.19 5.43 15.14
C LEU A 248 47.63 5.93 15.19
N ALA A 249 48.13 6.48 14.06
CA ALA A 249 49.46 7.08 14.01
C ALA A 249 49.63 8.28 14.97
N SER A 250 48.57 9.08 15.11
CA SER A 250 48.55 10.23 16.06
C SER A 250 48.59 9.78 17.52
N LEU A 251 47.98 8.64 17.87
CA LEU A 251 48.04 8.07 19.21
C LEU A 251 49.44 7.53 19.53
N GLN A 252 50.12 6.90 18.58
CA GLN A 252 51.49 6.40 18.76
C GLN A 252 52.51 7.52 18.86
N ALA A 253 52.27 8.66 18.18
CA ALA A 253 53.16 9.83 18.25
C ALA A 253 53.02 10.62 19.56
N ASN A 254 51.99 10.39 20.37
CA ASN A 254 51.72 11.05 21.64
C ASN A 254 52.05 10.15 22.87
N GLU A 255 52.70 9.02 22.71
CA GLU A 255 53.28 8.26 23.84
C GLU A 255 54.60 8.94 24.24
N PRO A 256 54.76 9.29 25.54
CA PRO A 256 55.92 10.04 26.05
C PRO A 256 57.20 9.20 26.07
#